data_8c570db71573551f8bfdd3f59c9da9fc
#
_entry.id   8c570db71573551f8bfdd3f59c9da9fc
#
_cell.length_a   1.000
_cell.length_b   1.000
_cell.length_c   1.000
_cell.angle_alpha   90.00
_cell.angle_beta   90.00
_cell.angle_gamma   90.00
#
_symmetry.space_group_name_H-M   'P 1'
#
loop_
_entity.id
_entity.type
_entity.pdbx_description
1 polymer ?
#
loop_
_entity_poly.entity_id
_entity_poly.type
_entity_poly.pdbx_seq_one_letter_code
_entity_poly.pdbx_strand_id
1 'polypeptide(L)'
;MMRFAVAVLTVVLTVAGFADAEEKRVRRVAVPVVKIEKGDACVAPTEEMRRDHMNRLLHQRDRTLRQGIRESRFSLKHCIECHASRETGSVLGKDGFCSSCHTYASVHLDCFECHTPLRQSRVAGTSR
;
A
#
# COMPACT_ATOMS: atom_id res chain seq x y z
N MET A 1 -7.32 -37.10 49.16
CA MET A 1 -6.95 -37.28 47.74
C MET A 1 -7.98 -36.67 46.77
N MET A 2 -9.30 -36.86 46.95
CA MET A 2 -10.35 -36.35 46.03
C MET A 2 -10.41 -34.81 45.94
N ARG A 3 -10.13 -34.05 47.01
CA ARG A 3 -10.12 -32.56 47.02
C ARG A 3 -8.98 -31.96 46.19
N PHE A 4 -7.81 -32.59 46.14
CA PHE A 4 -6.69 -32.18 45.33
C PHE A 4 -6.93 -32.44 43.84
N ALA A 5 -7.58 -33.53 43.47
CA ALA A 5 -7.91 -33.85 42.08
C ALA A 5 -8.91 -32.86 41.49
N VAL A 6 -9.91 -32.41 42.26
CA VAL A 6 -10.87 -31.42 41.84
C VAL A 6 -10.22 -30.03 41.63
N ALA A 7 -9.30 -29.64 42.53
CA ALA A 7 -8.58 -28.34 42.41
C ALA A 7 -7.66 -28.30 41.18
N VAL A 8 -6.96 -29.41 40.89
CA VAL A 8 -6.11 -29.51 39.68
C VAL A 8 -6.94 -29.48 38.41
N LEU A 9 -8.09 -30.15 38.37
CA LEU A 9 -8.97 -30.18 37.22
C LEU A 9 -9.55 -28.79 36.92
N THR A 10 -9.95 -28.00 37.95
CA THR A 10 -10.46 -26.65 37.75
C THR A 10 -9.38 -25.68 37.23
N VAL A 11 -8.13 -25.79 37.69
CA VAL A 11 -7.02 -24.98 37.21
C VAL A 11 -6.69 -25.30 35.74
N VAL A 12 -6.71 -26.57 35.34
CA VAL A 12 -6.47 -26.98 33.95
C VAL A 12 -7.57 -26.47 33.02
N LEU A 13 -8.84 -26.52 33.44
CA LEU A 13 -9.96 -25.99 32.63
C LEU A 13 -9.94 -24.47 32.48
N THR A 14 -9.47 -23.72 33.48
CA THR A 14 -9.35 -22.27 33.37
C THR A 14 -8.21 -21.83 32.45
N VAL A 15 -7.08 -22.56 32.45
CA VAL A 15 -5.93 -22.28 31.58
C VAL A 15 -6.27 -22.59 30.10
N ALA A 16 -7.02 -23.64 29.82
CA ALA A 16 -7.45 -24.01 28.48
C ALA A 16 -8.40 -22.93 27.87
N GLY A 17 -9.21 -22.24 28.68
CA GLY A 17 -10.11 -21.19 28.21
C GLY A 17 -9.41 -19.90 27.77
N PHE A 18 -8.18 -19.64 28.21
CA PHE A 18 -7.42 -18.45 27.80
C PHE A 18 -6.66 -18.63 26.49
N ALA A 19 -6.37 -19.84 26.06
CA ALA A 19 -5.65 -20.13 24.82
C ALA A 19 -6.49 -19.83 23.57
N ASP A 20 -7.82 -19.96 23.62
CA ASP A 20 -8.73 -19.69 22.51
C ASP A 20 -9.06 -18.20 22.30
N ALA A 21 -8.77 -17.34 23.28
CA ALA A 21 -9.10 -15.92 23.19
C ALA A 21 -8.09 -15.12 22.33
N GLU A 22 -6.88 -15.63 22.14
CA GLU A 22 -5.84 -14.94 21.36
C GLU A 22 -6.03 -15.10 19.84
N GLU A 23 -6.53 -16.25 19.41
CA GLU A 23 -6.70 -16.53 17.97
C GLU A 23 -7.89 -15.80 17.33
N LYS A 24 -8.80 -15.25 18.10
CA LYS A 24 -10.02 -14.56 17.64
C LYS A 24 -9.93 -13.05 17.59
N ARG A 25 -8.74 -12.46 17.61
CA ARG A 25 -8.50 -11.10 17.11
C ARG A 25 -8.48 -11.11 15.59
N VAL A 26 -9.55 -11.58 15.01
CA VAL A 26 -9.84 -11.39 13.59
C VAL A 26 -9.76 -9.90 13.33
N ARG A 27 -8.86 -9.51 12.45
CA ARG A 27 -8.74 -8.16 11.94
C ARG A 27 -10.12 -7.68 11.51
N ARG A 28 -10.73 -6.81 12.28
CA ARG A 28 -12.09 -6.29 12.02
C ARG A 28 -12.14 -5.43 10.77
N VAL A 29 -10.99 -5.02 10.26
CA VAL A 29 -10.85 -4.20 9.07
C VAL A 29 -10.01 -4.95 8.05
N ALA A 30 -10.55 -5.12 6.85
CA ALA A 30 -9.85 -5.76 5.75
C ALA A 30 -8.61 -4.95 5.36
N VAL A 31 -7.45 -5.59 5.33
CA VAL A 31 -6.22 -4.95 4.87
C VAL A 31 -6.31 -4.77 3.35
N PRO A 32 -5.92 -3.63 2.79
CA PRO A 32 -5.96 -3.41 1.36
C PRO A 32 -5.07 -4.40 0.60
N VAL A 33 -5.62 -4.96 -0.47
CA VAL A 33 -4.87 -5.81 -1.40
C VAL A 33 -4.33 -4.91 -2.51
N VAL A 34 -3.02 -4.82 -2.60
CA VAL A 34 -2.33 -4.01 -3.60
C VAL A 34 -1.92 -4.89 -4.77
N LYS A 35 -2.46 -4.62 -5.96
CA LYS A 35 -2.10 -5.32 -7.19
C LYS A 35 -0.83 -4.70 -7.79
N ILE A 36 0.11 -5.57 -8.17
CA ILE A 36 1.31 -5.16 -8.93
C ILE A 36 1.05 -5.46 -10.40
N GLU A 37 1.02 -4.42 -11.19
CA GLU A 37 0.58 -4.52 -12.59
C GLU A 37 1.75 -4.67 -13.58
N LYS A 38 2.94 -4.17 -13.22
CA LYS A 38 4.11 -4.21 -14.08
C LYS A 38 5.41 -4.20 -13.28
N GLY A 39 6.38 -4.98 -13.76
CA GLY A 39 7.71 -5.09 -13.15
C GLY A 39 7.78 -6.13 -12.03
N ASP A 40 8.99 -6.57 -11.75
CA ASP A 40 9.26 -7.66 -10.80
C ASP A 40 9.76 -7.12 -9.44
N ALA A 41 10.17 -5.86 -9.40
CA ALA A 41 10.67 -5.22 -8.20
C ALA A 41 10.28 -3.73 -8.13
N CYS A 42 10.03 -3.26 -6.92
CA CYS A 42 9.85 -1.84 -6.67
C CYS A 42 11.19 -1.10 -6.73
N VAL A 43 11.14 0.23 -6.90
CA VAL A 43 12.32 1.13 -6.93
C VAL A 43 13.13 1.15 -5.63
N ALA A 44 12.53 0.71 -4.52
CA ALA A 44 13.16 0.54 -3.21
C ALA A 44 12.41 -0.57 -2.46
N PRO A 45 12.93 -1.07 -1.32
CA PRO A 45 12.26 -2.08 -0.53
C PRO A 45 10.80 -1.72 -0.22
N THR A 46 9.88 -2.68 -0.39
CA THR A 46 8.43 -2.44 -0.28
C THR A 46 8.02 -1.83 1.05
N GLU A 47 8.60 -2.31 2.16
CA GLU A 47 8.28 -1.80 3.50
C GLU A 47 8.76 -0.34 3.69
N GLU A 48 9.89 0.01 3.12
CA GLU A 48 10.39 1.38 3.09
C GLU A 48 9.47 2.26 2.24
N MET A 49 9.07 1.80 1.05
CA MET A 49 8.16 2.54 0.18
C MET A 49 6.79 2.75 0.81
N ARG A 50 6.25 1.77 1.51
CA ARG A 50 4.97 1.92 2.23
C ARG A 50 5.02 3.01 3.29
N ARG A 51 6.14 3.14 4.00
CA ARG A 51 6.32 4.10 5.08
C ARG A 51 6.75 5.49 4.59
N ASP A 52 7.68 5.54 3.63
CA ASP A 52 8.44 6.75 3.32
C ASP A 52 8.23 7.31 1.90
N HIS A 53 7.36 6.71 1.07
CA HIS A 53 7.16 7.17 -0.32
C HIS A 53 6.76 8.65 -0.41
N MET A 54 6.01 9.18 0.54
CA MET A 54 5.61 10.58 0.57
C MET A 54 6.84 11.50 0.64
N ASN A 55 7.80 11.21 1.50
CA ASN A 55 9.03 11.99 1.64
C ASN A 55 9.85 11.98 0.35
N ARG A 56 9.90 10.84 -0.34
CA ARG A 56 10.58 10.71 -1.63
C ARG A 56 9.89 11.51 -2.73
N LEU A 57 8.57 11.51 -2.78
CA LEU A 57 7.78 12.31 -3.71
C LEU A 57 7.93 13.81 -3.44
N LEU A 58 7.90 14.25 -2.17
CA LEU A 58 8.13 15.65 -1.78
C LEU A 58 9.54 16.09 -2.20
N HIS A 59 10.56 15.30 -1.91
CA HIS A 59 11.93 15.61 -2.30
C HIS A 59 12.07 15.73 -3.83
N GLN A 60 11.47 14.82 -4.58
CA GLN A 60 11.49 14.88 -6.04
C GLN A 60 10.73 16.10 -6.58
N ARG A 61 9.56 16.42 -6.00
CA ARG A 61 8.81 17.63 -6.35
C ARG A 61 9.66 18.88 -6.18
N ASP A 62 10.33 19.03 -5.06
CA ASP A 62 11.16 20.20 -4.77
C ASP A 62 12.34 20.31 -5.73
N ARG A 63 13.00 19.21 -6.08
CA ARG A 63 14.05 19.19 -7.10
C ARG A 63 13.52 19.59 -8.48
N THR A 64 12.35 19.09 -8.84
CA THR A 64 11.72 19.43 -10.13
C THR A 64 11.36 20.90 -10.20
N LEU A 65 10.71 21.43 -9.17
CA LEU A 65 10.25 22.83 -9.15
C LEU A 65 11.39 23.84 -9.04
N ARG A 66 12.40 23.55 -8.21
CA ARG A 66 13.49 24.50 -7.90
C ARG A 66 14.71 24.36 -8.81
N GLN A 67 14.93 23.15 -9.35
CA GLN A 67 16.15 22.83 -10.10
C GLN A 67 15.87 22.34 -11.52
N GLY A 68 14.60 22.20 -11.90
CA GLY A 68 14.21 21.69 -13.22
C GLY A 68 14.52 20.20 -13.46
N ILE A 69 14.88 19.43 -12.43
CA ILE A 69 15.23 18.02 -12.56
C ILE A 69 13.97 17.18 -12.66
N ARG A 70 13.65 16.72 -13.87
CA ARG A 70 12.37 16.02 -14.19
C ARG A 70 12.49 14.52 -14.20
N GLU A 71 13.66 13.98 -14.41
CA GLU A 71 13.89 12.55 -14.46
C GLU A 71 14.53 12.08 -13.17
N SER A 72 13.81 11.25 -12.45
CA SER A 72 14.36 10.54 -11.32
C SER A 72 13.62 9.23 -11.10
N ARG A 73 14.30 8.34 -10.41
CA ARG A 73 13.79 7.06 -9.95
C ARG A 73 12.47 7.17 -9.18
N PHE A 74 12.25 8.28 -8.48
CA PHE A 74 11.10 8.52 -7.63
C PHE A 74 10.11 9.55 -8.22
N SER A 75 10.05 9.72 -9.54
CA SER A 75 9.07 10.60 -10.16
C SER A 75 7.66 10.00 -10.11
N LEU A 76 6.65 10.83 -9.83
CA LEU A 76 5.25 10.40 -9.83
C LEU A 76 4.86 9.74 -11.17
N LYS A 77 5.32 10.31 -12.30
CA LYS A 77 5.11 9.73 -13.62
C LYS A 77 5.61 8.29 -13.71
N HIS A 78 6.80 8.01 -13.20
CA HIS A 78 7.40 6.68 -13.21
C HIS A 78 6.59 5.68 -12.37
N CYS A 79 6.09 6.13 -11.20
CA CYS A 79 5.22 5.32 -10.36
C CYS A 79 3.94 4.93 -11.12
N ILE A 80 3.29 5.91 -11.78
CA ILE A 80 2.07 5.69 -12.55
C ILE A 80 2.32 4.72 -13.73
N GLU A 81 3.42 4.87 -14.47
CA GLU A 81 3.75 3.98 -15.60
C GLU A 81 3.86 2.51 -15.20
N CYS A 82 4.34 2.22 -14.00
CA CYS A 82 4.48 0.86 -13.49
C CYS A 82 3.23 0.35 -12.76
N HIS A 83 2.58 1.22 -11.97
CA HIS A 83 1.53 0.82 -11.03
C HIS A 83 0.10 1.06 -11.53
N ALA A 84 -0.10 1.76 -12.65
CA ALA A 84 -1.44 1.93 -13.20
C ALA A 84 -2.02 0.59 -13.68
N SER A 85 -3.29 0.36 -13.34
CA SER A 85 -4.05 -0.81 -13.73
C SER A 85 -3.93 -1.09 -15.23
N ARG A 86 -3.85 -2.35 -15.62
CA ARG A 86 -3.87 -2.75 -17.02
C ARG A 86 -5.23 -2.53 -17.67
N GLU A 87 -6.28 -2.62 -16.88
CA GLU A 87 -7.67 -2.48 -17.36
C GLU A 87 -8.06 -1.02 -17.56
N THR A 88 -7.81 -0.19 -16.53
CA THR A 88 -8.26 1.21 -16.52
C THR A 88 -7.17 2.21 -16.92
N GLY A 89 -5.93 1.80 -16.94
CA GLY A 89 -4.77 2.67 -17.12
C GLY A 89 -4.52 3.62 -15.96
N SER A 90 -5.26 3.51 -14.86
CA SER A 90 -5.26 4.45 -13.74
C SER A 90 -4.64 3.84 -12.47
N VAL A 91 -4.06 4.67 -11.63
CA VAL A 91 -3.67 4.34 -10.26
C VAL A 91 -4.78 4.65 -9.25
N LEU A 92 -5.89 5.25 -9.70
CA LEU A 92 -7.08 5.56 -8.91
C LEU A 92 -8.23 4.62 -9.24
N GLY A 93 -9.31 4.71 -8.45
CA GLY A 93 -10.50 3.87 -8.58
C GLY A 93 -10.53 2.74 -7.55
N LYS A 94 -11.54 1.89 -7.63
CA LYS A 94 -11.83 0.86 -6.63
C LYS A 94 -10.62 -0.06 -6.32
N ASP A 95 -9.90 -0.46 -7.35
CA ASP A 95 -8.74 -1.36 -7.26
C ASP A 95 -7.44 -0.66 -7.69
N GLY A 96 -7.43 0.68 -7.70
CA GLY A 96 -6.26 1.47 -8.08
C GLY A 96 -5.14 1.34 -7.05
N PHE A 97 -3.91 1.27 -7.52
CA PHE A 97 -2.73 1.07 -6.67
C PHE A 97 -2.65 2.09 -5.53
N CYS A 98 -2.77 3.38 -5.84
CA CYS A 98 -2.72 4.45 -4.84
C CYS A 98 -3.98 4.43 -3.96
N SER A 99 -5.16 4.30 -4.58
CA SER A 99 -6.45 4.32 -3.87
C SER A 99 -6.57 3.21 -2.84
N SER A 100 -6.04 2.04 -3.11
CA SER A 100 -6.17 0.87 -2.22
C SER A 100 -5.70 1.18 -0.79
N CYS A 101 -4.54 1.79 -0.64
CA CYS A 101 -4.02 2.14 0.69
C CYS A 101 -4.54 3.50 1.18
N HIS A 102 -4.64 4.51 0.31
CA HIS A 102 -5.03 5.85 0.71
C HIS A 102 -6.50 5.94 1.15
N THR A 103 -7.41 5.22 0.49
CA THR A 103 -8.81 5.10 0.94
C THR A 103 -8.90 4.37 2.27
N TYR A 104 -8.14 3.30 2.45
CA TYR A 104 -8.08 2.56 3.71
C TYR A 104 -7.57 3.43 4.87
N ALA A 105 -6.56 4.25 4.62
CA ALA A 105 -5.98 5.15 5.62
C ALA A 105 -6.75 6.48 5.77
N SER A 106 -7.80 6.69 4.96
CA SER A 106 -8.54 7.97 4.89
C SER A 106 -7.65 9.17 4.58
N VAL A 107 -6.63 8.98 3.73
CA VAL A 107 -5.69 10.01 3.32
C VAL A 107 -6.02 10.47 1.91
N HIS A 108 -6.20 11.78 1.74
CA HIS A 108 -6.48 12.38 0.44
C HIS A 108 -5.25 12.37 -0.48
N LEU A 109 -5.50 12.26 -1.78
CA LEU A 109 -4.48 12.22 -2.84
C LEU A 109 -4.52 13.51 -3.66
N ASP A 110 -4.09 14.61 -3.07
CA ASP A 110 -4.04 15.95 -3.68
C ASP A 110 -3.10 16.04 -4.90
N CYS A 111 -2.16 15.13 -5.06
CA CYS A 111 -1.31 15.05 -6.27
C CYS A 111 -2.13 15.03 -7.56
N PHE A 112 -3.29 14.40 -7.56
CA PHE A 112 -4.13 14.22 -8.75
C PHE A 112 -5.11 15.35 -9.00
N GLU A 113 -5.08 16.41 -8.22
CA GLU A 113 -5.72 17.69 -8.57
C GLU A 113 -5.00 18.41 -9.73
N CYS A 114 -3.70 18.13 -9.88
CA CYS A 114 -2.85 18.71 -10.93
C CYS A 114 -2.25 17.68 -11.88
N HIS A 115 -2.02 16.44 -11.41
CA HIS A 115 -1.40 15.38 -12.20
C HIS A 115 -2.45 14.37 -12.67
N THR A 116 -2.29 13.89 -13.92
CA THR A 116 -3.14 12.79 -14.39
C THR A 116 -2.81 11.50 -13.64
N PRO A 117 -3.81 10.75 -13.15
CA PRO A 117 -3.61 9.42 -12.56
C PRO A 117 -3.43 8.33 -13.63
N LEU A 118 -3.50 8.68 -14.90
CA LEU A 118 -3.47 7.75 -16.00
C LEU A 118 -2.06 7.51 -16.51
N ARG A 119 -1.78 6.26 -16.88
CA ARG A 119 -0.58 5.91 -17.66
C ARG A 119 -0.60 6.70 -18.96
N GLN A 120 0.50 7.34 -19.27
CA GLN A 120 0.66 7.94 -20.59
C GLN A 120 0.90 6.79 -21.60
N SER A 121 -0.14 6.46 -22.38
CA SER A 121 0.06 5.65 -23.59
C SER A 121 1.09 6.37 -24.45
N ARG A 122 2.18 5.68 -24.81
CA ARG A 122 3.05 6.19 -25.85
C ARG A 122 2.17 6.30 -27.10
N VAL A 123 1.87 7.51 -27.51
CA VAL A 123 1.33 7.74 -28.85
C VAL A 123 2.40 7.21 -29.79
N ALA A 124 2.16 6.02 -30.35
CA ALA A 124 3.03 5.45 -31.34
C ALA A 124 3.03 6.39 -32.54
N GLY A 125 4.17 6.98 -32.80
CA GLY A 125 4.48 7.59 -34.09
C GLY A 125 3.89 8.97 -34.36
N THR A 126 4.60 10.00 -33.90
CA THR A 126 4.79 11.18 -34.75
C THR A 126 6.24 11.62 -34.60
N SER A 127 7.10 10.95 -35.35
CA SER A 127 8.39 11.52 -35.73
C SER A 127 8.13 12.76 -36.56
N ARG A 128 8.45 13.92 -36.03
CA ARG A 128 8.78 15.11 -36.81
C ARG A 128 10.28 15.31 -36.84
#